data_9268be94d94d2d28464a61fccf408670
#
_entry.id   9268be94d94d2d28464a61fccf408670
#
_cell.length_a   1.000
_cell.length_b   1.000
_cell.length_c   1.000
_cell.angle_alpha   90.00
_cell.angle_beta   90.00
_cell.angle_gamma   90.00
#
_symmetry.space_group_name_H-M   'P 1'
#
loop_
_entity.id
_entity.type
_entity.pdbx_description
1 polymer ?
#
loop_
_entity_poly.entity_id
_entity_poly.type
_entity_poly.pdbx_seq_one_letter_code
_entity_poly.pdbx_strand_id
1 'polypeptide(L)'
;FENSELSSSGTPSGDELALLEPYRDQLPPELFTQEFSVPKTTGSGSDHRRNLRQGIEILNNAGWTLNENGLREKDGTVLNFEILLNNQAFERWASPFVQNLERMGIQSNIRVVDAAQYQNRMDGFDFDMTVGTFGQSNSPGNEQRDFWSSEKASEPGSRNLIGVNDPVVDALIDKIIQAPDREDLVTATQALDRVLLWNYYVVPHWHIDYFRLAYWDK
;
A
#
# COMPACT_ATOMS: atom_id res chain seq x y z
N PHE A 1 5.58 8.59 1.39
CA PHE A 1 6.30 9.88 1.63
C PHE A 1 6.21 10.84 0.42
N GLU A 2 5.23 10.64 -0.45
CA GLU A 2 5.05 11.38 -1.71
C GLU A 2 5.07 12.91 -1.51
N ASN A 3 5.57 13.63 -2.53
CA ASN A 3 5.75 15.09 -2.56
C ASN A 3 6.71 15.65 -1.48
N SER A 4 7.64 14.83 -1.02
CA SER A 4 8.71 15.27 -0.13
C SER A 4 10.06 14.70 -0.57
N GLU A 5 11.13 15.23 -0.02
CA GLU A 5 12.48 14.70 -0.24
C GLU A 5 12.66 13.26 0.30
N LEU A 6 11.72 12.80 1.14
CA LEU A 6 11.71 11.45 1.73
C LEU A 6 11.17 10.39 0.77
N SER A 7 10.58 10.81 -0.35
CA SER A 7 10.00 9.91 -1.34
C SER A 7 11.08 9.30 -2.22
N SER A 8 10.99 8.01 -2.50
CA SER A 8 11.84 7.35 -3.49
C SER A 8 11.51 7.80 -4.91
N SER A 9 12.51 7.86 -5.78
CA SER A 9 12.35 8.22 -7.18
C SER A 9 13.37 7.50 -8.06
N GLY A 10 13.09 7.36 -9.35
CA GLY A 10 13.96 6.66 -10.29
C GLY A 10 14.34 5.25 -9.81
N THR A 11 15.55 4.80 -10.13
CA THR A 11 16.16 3.57 -9.58
C THR A 11 17.08 3.91 -8.40
N PRO A 12 17.27 3.01 -7.43
CA PRO A 12 18.12 3.28 -6.29
C PRO A 12 19.57 3.51 -6.74
N SER A 13 20.24 4.48 -6.15
CA SER A 13 21.64 4.83 -6.45
C SER A 13 22.37 5.32 -5.22
N GLY A 14 23.71 5.43 -5.29
CA GLY A 14 24.52 5.94 -4.18
C GLY A 14 24.26 5.20 -2.87
N ASP A 15 24.06 5.96 -1.81
CA ASP A 15 23.89 5.43 -0.45
C ASP A 15 22.56 4.69 -0.27
N GLU A 16 21.49 5.08 -0.97
CA GLU A 16 20.24 4.32 -0.99
C GLU A 16 20.46 2.90 -1.53
N LEU A 17 21.18 2.76 -2.66
CA LEU A 17 21.53 1.45 -3.21
C LEU A 17 22.39 0.66 -2.23
N ALA A 18 23.36 1.29 -1.59
CA ALA A 18 24.21 0.64 -0.62
C ALA A 18 23.45 0.09 0.60
N LEU A 19 22.37 0.75 1.02
CA LEU A 19 21.48 0.26 2.07
C LEU A 19 20.64 -0.95 1.62
N LEU A 20 20.24 -1.01 0.36
CA LEU A 20 19.36 -2.05 -0.20
C LEU A 20 20.16 -3.27 -0.70
N GLU A 21 21.41 -3.10 -1.12
CA GLU A 21 22.23 -4.14 -1.73
C GLU A 21 22.36 -5.41 -0.88
N PRO A 22 22.54 -5.34 0.45
CA PRO A 22 22.61 -6.53 1.31
C PRO A 22 21.34 -7.40 1.28
N TYR A 23 20.22 -6.85 0.84
CA TYR A 23 18.91 -7.49 0.82
C TYR A 23 18.43 -7.83 -0.60
N ARG A 24 19.30 -7.72 -1.61
CA ARG A 24 18.96 -7.88 -3.03
C ARG A 24 18.19 -9.17 -3.32
N ASP A 25 18.58 -10.28 -2.72
CA ASP A 25 17.94 -11.58 -2.94
C ASP A 25 16.58 -11.73 -2.23
N GLN A 26 16.24 -10.81 -1.33
CA GLN A 26 14.99 -10.79 -0.56
C GLN A 26 13.99 -9.78 -1.13
N LEU A 27 14.43 -8.90 -2.03
CA LEU A 27 13.63 -7.83 -2.61
C LEU A 27 13.26 -8.13 -4.07
N PRO A 28 12.13 -7.61 -4.56
CA PRO A 28 11.77 -7.73 -5.98
C PRO A 28 12.90 -7.19 -6.89
N PRO A 29 13.36 -7.92 -7.91
CA PRO A 29 14.44 -7.47 -8.80
C PRO A 29 14.10 -6.19 -9.56
N GLU A 30 12.83 -5.94 -9.81
CA GLU A 30 12.30 -4.74 -10.45
C GLU A 30 12.63 -3.48 -9.65
N LEU A 31 12.67 -3.56 -8.32
CA LEU A 31 13.03 -2.48 -7.41
C LEU A 31 14.38 -1.86 -7.76
N PHE A 32 15.33 -2.65 -8.26
CA PHE A 32 16.68 -2.22 -8.61
C PHE A 32 16.82 -1.75 -10.06
N THR A 33 15.87 -2.08 -10.92
CA THR A 33 16.00 -1.90 -12.38
C THR A 33 14.95 -1.01 -13.00
N GLN A 34 13.88 -0.70 -12.26
CA GLN A 34 12.75 0.06 -12.77
C GLN A 34 12.37 1.16 -11.77
N GLU A 35 11.86 2.27 -12.28
CA GLU A 35 11.20 3.27 -11.47
C GLU A 35 9.78 2.80 -11.13
N PHE A 36 9.40 2.87 -9.85
CA PHE A 36 8.04 2.59 -9.44
C PHE A 36 7.09 3.64 -10.01
N SER A 37 6.01 3.20 -10.60
CA SER A 37 4.96 4.11 -11.07
C SER A 37 3.57 3.47 -10.97
N VAL A 38 2.61 4.25 -10.51
CA VAL A 38 1.20 3.84 -10.55
C VAL A 38 0.68 3.85 -11.99
N PRO A 39 -0.30 3.00 -12.33
CA PRO A 39 -0.91 3.01 -13.66
C PRO A 39 -1.45 4.38 -14.03
N LYS A 40 -1.08 4.89 -15.21
CA LYS A 40 -1.54 6.20 -15.70
C LYS A 40 -3.05 6.20 -15.92
N THR A 41 -3.73 7.21 -15.37
CA THR A 41 -5.17 7.43 -15.54
C THR A 41 -5.39 8.89 -15.95
N THR A 42 -5.64 9.12 -17.23
CA THR A 42 -5.93 10.46 -17.77
C THR A 42 -7.43 10.79 -17.78
N GLY A 43 -8.26 9.91 -17.22
CA GLY A 43 -9.72 10.00 -17.34
C GLY A 43 -10.25 9.51 -18.69
N SER A 44 -9.38 9.09 -19.62
CA SER A 44 -9.80 8.55 -20.91
C SER A 44 -10.24 7.09 -20.79
N GLY A 45 -11.28 6.71 -21.53
CA GLY A 45 -11.72 5.31 -21.59
C GLY A 45 -10.67 4.36 -22.21
N SER A 46 -9.66 4.87 -22.91
CA SER A 46 -8.54 4.09 -23.44
C SER A 46 -7.57 3.64 -22.37
N ASP A 47 -7.21 4.53 -21.41
CA ASP A 47 -6.35 4.19 -20.29
C ASP A 47 -7.01 3.16 -19.38
N HIS A 48 -8.27 3.36 -19.09
CA HIS A 48 -9.05 2.42 -18.29
C HIS A 48 -9.04 1.01 -18.90
N ARG A 49 -9.33 0.89 -20.21
CA ARG A 49 -9.30 -0.42 -20.89
C ARG A 49 -7.90 -1.04 -20.95
N ARG A 50 -6.85 -0.21 -21.08
CA ARG A 50 -5.46 -0.69 -21.05
C ARG A 50 -5.12 -1.24 -19.67
N ASN A 51 -5.44 -0.51 -18.61
CA ASN A 51 -5.14 -0.91 -17.23
C ASN A 51 -5.90 -2.20 -16.85
N LEU A 52 -7.18 -2.34 -17.23
CA LEU A 52 -7.91 -3.59 -17.02
C LEU A 52 -7.29 -4.79 -17.76
N ARG A 53 -6.85 -4.60 -19.02
CA ARG A 53 -6.15 -5.68 -19.76
C ARG A 53 -4.84 -6.06 -19.09
N GLN A 54 -4.06 -5.10 -18.63
CA GLN A 54 -2.83 -5.37 -17.89
C GLN A 54 -3.10 -6.12 -16.59
N GLY A 55 -4.14 -5.74 -15.83
CA GLY A 55 -4.55 -6.48 -14.63
C GLY A 55 -4.95 -7.93 -14.94
N ILE A 56 -5.70 -8.16 -16.03
CA ILE A 56 -6.06 -9.50 -16.49
C ILE A 56 -4.81 -10.32 -16.86
N GLU A 57 -3.84 -9.72 -17.52
CA GLU A 57 -2.59 -10.37 -17.90
C GLU A 57 -1.77 -10.77 -16.66
N ILE A 58 -1.64 -9.87 -15.69
CA ILE A 58 -0.97 -10.14 -14.40
C ILE A 58 -1.64 -11.34 -13.70
N LEU A 59 -2.97 -11.34 -13.60
CA LEU A 59 -3.72 -12.46 -12.99
C LEU A 59 -3.47 -13.79 -13.71
N ASN A 60 -3.52 -13.79 -15.05
CA ASN A 60 -3.25 -14.98 -15.84
C ASN A 60 -1.82 -15.51 -15.62
N ASN A 61 -0.83 -14.62 -15.64
CA ASN A 61 0.58 -14.98 -15.42
C ASN A 61 0.83 -15.51 -14.00
N ALA A 62 0.05 -15.05 -13.02
CA ALA A 62 0.06 -15.55 -11.65
C ALA A 62 -0.72 -16.86 -11.45
N GLY A 63 -1.33 -17.40 -12.52
CA GLY A 63 -2.10 -18.66 -12.48
C GLY A 63 -3.56 -18.51 -12.07
N TRP A 64 -4.06 -17.30 -11.90
CA TRP A 64 -5.49 -17.05 -11.66
C TRP A 64 -6.27 -17.09 -12.98
N THR A 65 -6.92 -18.22 -13.29
CA THR A 65 -7.69 -18.43 -14.53
C THR A 65 -9.18 -18.29 -14.29
N LEU A 66 -9.96 -18.03 -15.33
CA LEU A 66 -11.43 -17.99 -15.21
C LEU A 66 -11.99 -19.41 -15.15
N ASN A 67 -12.84 -19.67 -14.13
CA ASN A 67 -13.62 -20.90 -14.04
C ASN A 67 -14.91 -20.83 -14.87
N GLU A 68 -15.73 -21.89 -14.83
CA GLU A 68 -16.99 -21.99 -15.58
C GLU A 68 -18.00 -20.87 -15.26
N ASN A 69 -17.91 -20.29 -14.06
CA ASN A 69 -18.76 -19.18 -13.62
C ASN A 69 -18.18 -17.79 -13.97
N GLY A 70 -17.05 -17.74 -14.67
CA GLY A 70 -16.38 -16.48 -15.01
C GLY A 70 -15.63 -15.83 -13.85
N LEU A 71 -15.36 -16.57 -12.77
CA LEU A 71 -14.61 -16.10 -11.61
C LEU A 71 -13.15 -16.54 -11.68
N ARG A 72 -12.24 -15.72 -11.19
CA ARG A 72 -10.82 -16.05 -11.06
C ARG A 72 -10.63 -17.14 -10.01
N GLU A 73 -9.99 -18.23 -10.41
CA GLU A 73 -9.73 -19.37 -9.57
C GLU A 73 -8.29 -19.86 -9.75
N LYS A 74 -7.67 -20.24 -8.66
CA LYS A 74 -6.35 -20.89 -8.63
C LYS A 74 -6.36 -21.99 -7.59
N ASP A 75 -5.93 -23.21 -7.97
CA ASP A 75 -5.86 -24.38 -7.10
C ASP A 75 -7.18 -24.67 -6.35
N GLY A 76 -8.32 -24.48 -7.03
CA GLY A 76 -9.65 -24.68 -6.47
C GLY A 76 -10.17 -23.56 -5.55
N THR A 77 -9.39 -22.50 -5.40
CA THR A 77 -9.77 -21.34 -4.58
C THR A 77 -10.19 -20.18 -5.47
N VAL A 78 -11.41 -19.66 -5.27
CA VAL A 78 -11.90 -18.47 -5.96
C VAL A 78 -11.30 -17.24 -5.33
N LEU A 79 -10.82 -16.30 -6.17
CA LEU A 79 -10.32 -15.00 -5.72
C LEU A 79 -11.50 -14.12 -5.33
N ASN A 80 -11.71 -13.98 -4.04
CA ASN A 80 -12.74 -13.14 -3.47
C ASN A 80 -12.19 -12.38 -2.25
N PHE A 81 -12.76 -11.21 -1.95
CA PHE A 81 -12.47 -10.47 -0.74
C PHE A 81 -13.56 -9.44 -0.40
N GLU A 82 -13.60 -9.04 0.86
CA GLU A 82 -14.49 -8.03 1.39
C GLU A 82 -13.76 -6.70 1.63
N ILE A 83 -14.38 -5.59 1.25
CA ILE A 83 -13.93 -4.25 1.61
C ILE A 83 -14.72 -3.78 2.83
N LEU A 84 -14.07 -3.73 3.98
CA LEU A 84 -14.69 -3.31 5.24
C LEU A 84 -14.68 -1.78 5.35
N LEU A 85 -15.84 -1.19 5.61
CA LEU A 85 -16.02 0.25 5.78
C LEU A 85 -16.83 0.56 7.05
N ASN A 86 -16.57 1.70 7.68
CA ASN A 86 -17.34 2.24 8.80
C ASN A 86 -18.21 3.44 8.42
N ASN A 87 -18.15 3.88 7.16
CA ASN A 87 -18.87 5.05 6.70
C ASN A 87 -19.37 4.84 5.28
N GLN A 88 -20.66 4.94 5.10
CA GLN A 88 -21.34 4.79 3.80
C GLN A 88 -20.83 5.79 2.75
N ALA A 89 -20.29 6.94 3.15
CA ALA A 89 -19.72 7.90 2.20
C ALA A 89 -18.54 7.31 1.39
N PHE A 90 -17.79 6.35 1.95
CA PHE A 90 -16.71 5.67 1.24
C PHE A 90 -17.20 4.63 0.23
N GLU A 91 -18.43 4.12 0.38
CA GLU A 91 -19.02 3.18 -0.58
C GLU A 91 -19.07 3.77 -2.00
N ARG A 92 -19.29 5.08 -2.12
CA ARG A 92 -19.26 5.78 -3.40
C ARG A 92 -17.89 5.70 -4.11
N TRP A 93 -16.80 5.61 -3.35
CA TRP A 93 -15.45 5.49 -3.87
C TRP A 93 -15.08 4.03 -4.16
N ALA A 94 -15.52 3.12 -3.31
CA ALA A 94 -15.23 1.70 -3.43
C ALA A 94 -16.03 1.03 -4.55
N SER A 95 -17.28 1.46 -4.82
CA SER A 95 -18.15 0.82 -5.81
C SER A 95 -17.57 0.77 -7.24
N PRO A 96 -16.98 1.85 -7.79
CA PRO A 96 -16.33 1.76 -9.10
C PRO A 96 -15.12 0.82 -9.12
N PHE A 97 -14.40 0.68 -8.01
CA PHE A 97 -13.30 -0.26 -7.88
C PHE A 97 -13.80 -1.69 -7.91
N VAL A 98 -14.82 -2.03 -7.12
CA VAL A 98 -15.49 -3.34 -7.14
C VAL A 98 -15.97 -3.69 -8.55
N GLN A 99 -16.66 -2.78 -9.25
CA GLN A 99 -17.09 -3.01 -10.63
C GLN A 99 -15.94 -3.31 -11.60
N ASN A 100 -14.77 -2.73 -11.37
CA ASN A 100 -13.58 -3.02 -12.19
C ASN A 100 -13.00 -4.39 -11.87
N LEU A 101 -13.00 -4.79 -10.60
CA LEU A 101 -12.59 -6.13 -10.17
C LEU A 101 -13.51 -7.21 -10.75
N GLU A 102 -14.82 -7.01 -10.71
CA GLU A 102 -15.81 -7.91 -11.32
C GLU A 102 -15.58 -8.10 -12.82
N ARG A 103 -15.23 -7.02 -13.55
CA ARG A 103 -14.87 -7.10 -14.98
C ARG A 103 -13.64 -7.96 -15.25
N MET A 104 -12.78 -8.12 -14.27
CA MET A 104 -11.60 -8.99 -14.34
C MET A 104 -11.87 -10.40 -13.81
N GLY A 105 -13.09 -10.68 -13.34
CA GLY A 105 -13.50 -11.96 -12.77
C GLY A 105 -13.16 -12.11 -11.28
N ILE A 106 -12.84 -11.03 -10.57
CA ILE A 106 -12.59 -11.04 -9.14
C ILE A 106 -13.90 -10.74 -8.42
N GLN A 107 -14.31 -11.63 -7.52
CA GLN A 107 -15.48 -11.40 -6.69
C GLN A 107 -15.11 -10.53 -5.50
N SER A 108 -15.75 -9.36 -5.36
CA SER A 108 -15.55 -8.49 -4.20
C SER A 108 -16.85 -7.84 -3.77
N ASN A 109 -16.97 -7.59 -2.47
CA ASN A 109 -18.14 -6.97 -1.88
C ASN A 109 -17.75 -5.87 -0.88
N ILE A 110 -18.63 -4.92 -0.70
CA ILE A 110 -18.48 -3.84 0.28
C ILE A 110 -19.31 -4.17 1.50
N ARG A 111 -18.70 -4.11 2.68
CA ARG A 111 -19.35 -4.29 3.97
C ARG A 111 -19.25 -3.02 4.80
N VAL A 112 -20.36 -2.32 4.96
CA VAL A 112 -20.45 -1.18 5.88
C VAL A 112 -20.95 -1.66 7.22
N VAL A 113 -20.24 -1.35 8.29
CA VAL A 113 -20.58 -1.72 9.67
C VAL A 113 -20.60 -0.47 10.55
N ASP A 114 -21.19 -0.56 11.75
CA ASP A 114 -21.10 0.51 12.74
C ASP A 114 -19.67 0.68 13.31
N ALA A 115 -19.44 1.80 13.99
CA ALA A 115 -18.11 2.15 14.49
C ALA A 115 -17.55 1.14 15.50
N ALA A 116 -18.40 0.56 16.35
CA ALA A 116 -17.95 -0.40 17.35
C ALA A 116 -17.55 -1.73 16.72
N GLN A 117 -18.37 -2.23 15.79
CA GLN A 117 -18.07 -3.43 15.04
C GLN A 117 -16.83 -3.23 14.15
N TYR A 118 -16.69 -2.06 13.52
CA TYR A 118 -15.52 -1.74 12.73
C TYR A 118 -14.25 -1.80 13.58
N GLN A 119 -14.25 -1.12 14.75
CA GLN A 119 -13.08 -1.11 15.63
C GLN A 119 -12.70 -2.53 16.09
N ASN A 120 -13.69 -3.32 16.52
CA ASN A 120 -13.43 -4.70 16.95
C ASN A 120 -12.82 -5.56 15.83
N ARG A 121 -13.30 -5.41 14.60
CA ARG A 121 -12.76 -6.12 13.43
C ARG A 121 -11.35 -5.64 13.08
N MET A 122 -11.11 -4.33 13.13
CA MET A 122 -9.79 -3.74 12.90
C MET A 122 -8.77 -4.22 13.95
N ASP A 123 -9.13 -4.20 15.22
CA ASP A 123 -8.26 -4.65 16.32
C ASP A 123 -7.91 -6.15 16.20
N GLY A 124 -8.82 -6.94 15.65
CA GLY A 124 -8.62 -8.38 15.43
C GLY A 124 -8.08 -8.74 14.04
N PHE A 125 -7.77 -7.76 13.18
CA PHE A 125 -7.37 -7.96 11.77
C PHE A 125 -8.41 -8.81 10.97
N ASP A 126 -9.70 -8.73 11.34
CA ASP A 126 -10.79 -9.45 10.68
C ASP A 126 -11.31 -8.63 9.47
N PHE A 127 -10.49 -8.49 8.46
CA PHE A 127 -10.82 -7.83 7.18
C PHE A 127 -9.83 -8.24 6.09
N ASP A 128 -10.28 -8.22 4.83
CA ASP A 128 -9.39 -8.44 3.68
C ASP A 128 -8.84 -7.11 3.16
N MET A 129 -9.70 -6.10 3.07
CA MET A 129 -9.33 -4.75 2.62
C MET A 129 -10.13 -3.70 3.39
N THR A 130 -9.51 -2.59 3.69
CA THR A 130 -10.16 -1.43 4.33
C THR A 130 -9.53 -0.12 3.86
N VAL A 131 -10.15 1.00 4.22
CA VAL A 131 -9.59 2.34 3.97
C VAL A 131 -8.73 2.75 5.16
N GLY A 132 -7.45 2.98 4.92
CA GLY A 132 -6.49 3.40 5.92
C GLY A 132 -5.85 4.76 5.59
N THR A 133 -5.26 5.39 6.60
CA THR A 133 -4.48 6.62 6.45
C THR A 133 -3.19 6.49 7.23
N PHE A 134 -2.08 6.73 6.56
CA PHE A 134 -0.74 6.74 7.15
C PHE A 134 -0.24 8.18 7.21
N GLY A 135 -0.41 8.82 8.36
CA GLY A 135 0.13 10.17 8.60
C GLY A 135 1.64 10.12 8.75
N GLN A 136 2.36 10.88 7.92
CA GLN A 136 3.81 10.98 7.96
C GLN A 136 4.26 12.40 8.26
N SER A 137 5.37 12.53 8.97
CA SER A 137 6.03 13.82 9.23
C SER A 137 7.25 13.97 8.31
N ASN A 138 7.78 15.21 8.25
CA ASN A 138 9.05 15.47 7.56
C ASN A 138 10.28 14.97 8.36
N SER A 139 10.07 14.39 9.55
CA SER A 139 11.11 13.79 10.38
C SER A 139 10.60 12.46 10.92
N PRO A 140 10.52 11.42 10.09
CA PRO A 140 10.11 10.09 10.52
C PRO A 140 11.08 9.51 11.55
N GLY A 141 10.54 8.69 12.45
CA GLY A 141 11.30 8.11 13.56
C GLY A 141 10.64 6.86 14.12
N ASN A 142 10.47 6.79 15.45
CA ASN A 142 9.95 5.61 16.14
C ASN A 142 8.52 5.21 15.72
N GLU A 143 7.71 6.15 15.23
CA GLU A 143 6.36 5.87 14.74
C GLU A 143 6.34 4.91 13.53
N GLN A 144 7.46 4.79 12.81
CA GLN A 144 7.58 3.83 11.70
C GLN A 144 7.48 2.38 12.20
N ARG A 145 7.90 2.10 13.44
CA ARG A 145 7.71 0.78 14.06
C ARG A 145 6.23 0.45 14.21
N ASP A 146 5.43 1.42 14.63
CA ASP A 146 3.99 1.22 14.84
C ASP A 146 3.26 0.89 13.52
N PHE A 147 3.73 1.42 12.39
CA PHE A 147 3.09 1.21 11.10
C PHE A 147 3.55 -0.05 10.37
N TRP A 148 4.85 -0.41 10.49
CA TRP A 148 5.46 -1.34 9.54
C TRP A 148 6.29 -2.45 10.17
N SER A 149 6.58 -2.43 11.49
CA SER A 149 7.47 -3.44 12.07
C SER A 149 6.81 -4.81 12.19
N SER A 150 7.63 -5.85 12.03
CA SER A 150 7.20 -7.25 12.22
C SER A 150 6.67 -7.51 13.63
N GLU A 151 7.20 -6.82 14.64
CA GLU A 151 6.70 -6.90 16.03
C GLU A 151 5.22 -6.54 16.13
N LYS A 152 4.77 -5.57 15.32
CA LYS A 152 3.39 -5.07 15.33
C LYS A 152 2.46 -5.80 14.36
N ALA A 153 2.96 -6.71 13.55
CA ALA A 153 2.21 -7.38 12.49
C ALA A 153 1.00 -8.19 12.97
N SER A 154 1.05 -8.71 14.19
CA SER A 154 -0.03 -9.52 14.78
C SER A 154 -0.49 -9.02 16.16
N GLU A 155 -0.05 -7.83 16.58
CA GLU A 155 -0.47 -7.23 17.84
C GLU A 155 -1.87 -6.63 17.70
N PRO A 156 -2.88 -7.13 18.44
CA PRO A 156 -4.24 -6.61 18.35
C PRO A 156 -4.31 -5.11 18.60
N GLY A 157 -5.02 -4.39 17.74
CA GLY A 157 -5.15 -2.93 17.82
C GLY A 157 -3.91 -2.15 17.39
N SER A 158 -2.89 -2.80 16.82
CA SER A 158 -1.72 -2.11 16.29
C SER A 158 -2.05 -1.25 15.08
N ARG A 159 -1.15 -0.34 14.73
CA ARG A 159 -1.27 0.49 13.52
C ARG A 159 -0.69 -0.18 12.27
N ASN A 160 -0.04 -1.32 12.41
CA ASN A 160 0.41 -2.15 11.29
C ASN A 160 -0.78 -2.94 10.73
N LEU A 161 -1.76 -2.23 10.17
CA LEU A 161 -3.03 -2.78 9.69
C LEU A 161 -2.87 -3.77 8.54
N ILE A 162 -1.75 -3.72 7.85
CA ILE A 162 -1.43 -4.58 6.70
C ILE A 162 -0.84 -5.91 7.18
N GLY A 163 -0.32 -5.95 8.41
CA GLY A 163 0.42 -7.11 8.92
C GLY A 163 1.79 -7.27 8.27
N VAL A 164 2.47 -6.16 7.95
CA VAL A 164 3.83 -6.19 7.40
C VAL A 164 4.73 -6.93 8.36
N ASN A 165 5.34 -8.00 7.87
CA ASN A 165 6.27 -8.86 8.61
C ASN A 165 7.46 -9.16 7.70
N ASP A 166 8.38 -8.21 7.61
CA ASP A 166 9.50 -8.23 6.68
C ASP A 166 10.77 -7.74 7.39
N PRO A 167 11.79 -8.61 7.55
CA PRO A 167 13.03 -8.24 8.21
C PRO A 167 13.80 -7.11 7.49
N VAL A 168 13.60 -6.92 6.20
CA VAL A 168 14.20 -5.79 5.46
C VAL A 168 13.56 -4.48 5.89
N VAL A 169 12.24 -4.47 6.03
CA VAL A 169 11.49 -3.30 6.54
C VAL A 169 11.95 -2.97 7.96
N ASP A 170 12.07 -3.97 8.85
CA ASP A 170 12.56 -3.78 10.22
C ASP A 170 13.96 -3.15 10.25
N ALA A 171 14.88 -3.67 9.43
CA ALA A 171 16.24 -3.15 9.34
C ALA A 171 16.29 -1.70 8.83
N LEU A 172 15.43 -1.33 7.87
CA LEU A 172 15.35 0.04 7.35
C LEU A 172 14.72 1.00 8.37
N ILE A 173 13.73 0.56 9.14
CA ILE A 173 13.18 1.33 10.26
C ILE A 173 14.27 1.63 11.28
N ASP A 174 15.11 0.66 11.63
CA ASP A 174 16.24 0.87 12.53
C ASP A 174 17.23 1.90 12.00
N LYS A 175 17.49 1.91 10.69
CA LYS A 175 18.33 2.94 10.05
C LYS A 175 17.73 4.33 10.15
N ILE A 176 16.41 4.47 9.96
CA ILE A 176 15.70 5.73 10.13
C ILE A 176 15.83 6.25 11.57
N ILE A 177 15.58 5.38 12.57
CA ILE A 177 15.62 5.77 13.98
C ILE A 177 17.04 6.15 14.44
N GLN A 178 18.05 5.49 13.90
CA GLN A 178 19.45 5.69 14.27
C GLN A 178 20.16 6.71 13.38
N ALA A 179 19.50 7.32 12.41
CA ALA A 179 20.11 8.28 11.50
C ALA A 179 20.78 9.43 12.27
N PRO A 180 22.09 9.65 12.11
CA PRO A 180 22.81 10.66 12.85
C PRO A 180 22.53 12.10 12.37
N ASP A 181 22.09 12.23 11.11
CA ASP A 181 21.80 13.52 10.48
C ASP A 181 20.66 13.43 9.47
N ARG A 182 20.40 14.54 8.79
CA ARG A 182 19.30 14.65 7.83
C ARG A 182 19.53 13.84 6.56
N GLU A 183 20.74 13.76 6.07
CA GLU A 183 21.09 13.07 4.84
C GLU A 183 20.87 11.55 4.99
N ASP A 184 21.37 10.98 6.07
CA ASP A 184 21.14 9.56 6.41
C ASP A 184 19.65 9.26 6.65
N LEU A 185 18.92 10.18 7.33
CA LEU A 185 17.47 10.04 7.53
C LEU A 185 16.71 10.01 6.20
N VAL A 186 17.01 10.91 5.29
CA VAL A 186 16.39 10.97 3.96
C VAL A 186 16.68 9.69 3.18
N THR A 187 17.95 9.28 3.13
CA THR A 187 18.39 8.07 2.42
C THR A 187 17.70 6.81 2.95
N ALA A 188 17.69 6.63 4.28
CA ALA A 188 17.02 5.47 4.89
C ALA A 188 15.50 5.48 4.67
N THR A 189 14.89 6.67 4.67
CA THR A 189 13.44 6.79 4.43
C THR A 189 13.11 6.53 2.96
N GLN A 190 13.91 7.00 2.00
CA GLN A 190 13.75 6.67 0.59
C GLN A 190 13.86 5.17 0.34
N ALA A 191 14.81 4.49 0.97
CA ALA A 191 14.94 3.05 0.89
C ALA A 191 13.71 2.33 1.44
N LEU A 192 13.18 2.75 2.59
CA LEU A 192 11.94 2.20 3.17
C LEU A 192 10.74 2.46 2.25
N ASP A 193 10.57 3.68 1.76
CA ASP A 193 9.48 4.06 0.85
C ASP A 193 9.47 3.17 -0.40
N ARG A 194 10.64 2.95 -0.99
CA ARG A 194 10.81 2.08 -2.15
C ARG A 194 10.41 0.64 -1.86
N VAL A 195 10.87 0.07 -0.75
CA VAL A 195 10.51 -1.31 -0.37
C VAL A 195 9.00 -1.44 -0.16
N LEU A 196 8.37 -0.48 0.55
CA LEU A 196 6.92 -0.50 0.78
C LEU A 196 6.13 -0.37 -0.53
N LEU A 197 6.55 0.49 -1.46
CA LEU A 197 5.90 0.66 -2.76
C LEU A 197 5.98 -0.62 -3.62
N TRP A 198 7.14 -1.24 -3.73
CA TRP A 198 7.34 -2.45 -4.54
C TRP A 198 6.69 -3.71 -3.96
N ASN A 199 6.28 -3.68 -2.70
CA ASN A 199 5.48 -4.76 -2.10
C ASN A 199 3.96 -4.61 -2.35
N TYR A 200 3.50 -3.49 -2.94
CA TYR A 200 2.10 -3.27 -3.30
C TYR A 200 1.10 -3.46 -2.14
N TYR A 201 1.50 -3.11 -0.93
CA TYR A 201 0.67 -3.25 0.27
C TYR A 201 -0.62 -2.43 0.24
N VAL A 202 -0.66 -1.36 -0.54
CA VAL A 202 -1.79 -0.45 -0.62
C VAL A 202 -2.18 -0.15 -2.07
N VAL A 203 -3.45 0.15 -2.29
CA VAL A 203 -3.92 0.83 -3.50
C VAL A 203 -3.92 2.33 -3.17
N PRO A 204 -2.95 3.11 -3.68
CA PRO A 204 -2.84 4.51 -3.32
C PRO A 204 -4.00 5.32 -3.91
N HIS A 205 -4.55 6.23 -3.11
CA HIS A 205 -5.62 7.12 -3.52
C HIS A 205 -5.13 8.56 -3.63
N TRP A 206 -5.40 9.35 -2.60
CA TRP A 206 -5.04 10.76 -2.54
C TRP A 206 -4.35 11.07 -1.21
N HIS A 207 -3.60 12.14 -1.21
CA HIS A 207 -2.99 12.69 -0.01
C HIS A 207 -3.21 14.20 0.05
N ILE A 208 -2.95 14.79 1.19
CA ILE A 208 -2.95 16.23 1.41
C ILE A 208 -1.56 16.61 1.90
N ASP A 209 -0.90 17.52 1.17
CA ASP A 209 0.44 18.04 1.46
C ASP A 209 0.42 19.40 2.17
N TYR A 210 -0.76 19.85 2.57
CA TYR A 210 -0.96 21.13 3.26
C TYR A 210 -2.05 21.04 4.33
N PHE A 211 -1.96 21.91 5.33
CA PHE A 211 -2.98 22.08 6.35
C PHE A 211 -3.89 23.27 6.01
N ARG A 212 -5.20 23.07 6.10
CA ARG A 212 -6.19 24.12 5.94
C ARG A 212 -6.41 24.80 7.30
N LEU A 213 -6.07 26.08 7.39
CA LEU A 213 -6.26 26.88 8.59
C LEU A 213 -7.29 27.97 8.31
N ALA A 214 -8.27 28.12 9.20
CA ALA A 214 -9.15 29.27 9.25
C ALA A 214 -8.78 30.13 10.44
N TYR A 215 -8.56 31.42 10.22
CA TYR A 215 -8.24 32.37 11.28
C TYR A 215 -8.94 33.72 11.06
N TRP A 216 -9.10 34.46 12.15
CA TRP A 216 -9.64 35.80 12.07
C TRP A 216 -8.49 36.77 11.72
N ASP A 217 -8.60 37.45 10.60
CA ASP A 217 -7.69 38.55 10.25
C ASP A 217 -8.09 39.78 11.07
N LYS A 218 -7.29 40.13 12.09
CA LYS A 218 -7.51 41.28 12.99
C LYS A 218 -6.62 42.43 12.58
#